data_d4bd62f53aa6b9a6d75a2513c6cb3e0e
#
_entry.id   d4bd62f53aa6b9a6d75a2513c6cb3e0e
#
_cell.length_a   1.000
_cell.length_b   1.000
_cell.length_c   1.000
_cell.angle_alpha   90.00
_cell.angle_beta   90.00
_cell.angle_gamma   90.00
#
_symmetry.space_group_name_H-M   'P 1'
#
loop_
_entity.id
_entity.type
_entity.pdbx_description
1 polymer ?
#
loop_
_entity_poly.entity_id
_entity_poly.type
_entity_poly.pdbx_seq_one_letter_code
_entity_poly.pdbx_strand_id
1 'polypeptide(L)'
;MITWEFCIFSMALAAVIIGCLVPAGWLPALPNDKLLHFLAYGMLTLMAEHIAGNRAELRFWLLGLLIAGWAIELLQNWVPGRKFCWRDIGANAAGILVAVLCAPLLLQHKLI
;
A
#
# COMPACT_ATOMS: atom_id res chain seq x y z
N MET A 1 13.36 5.42 -17.07
CA MET A 1 14.24 6.29 -16.28
C MET A 1 13.77 6.30 -14.82
N ILE A 2 14.71 6.14 -13.90
CA ILE A 2 14.39 6.17 -12.47
C ILE A 2 14.30 7.62 -12.03
N THR A 3 13.14 8.01 -11.53
CA THR A 3 12.91 9.36 -11.04
C THR A 3 12.95 9.37 -9.51
N TRP A 4 13.05 10.58 -8.93
CA TRP A 4 12.99 10.73 -7.47
C TRP A 4 11.64 10.23 -6.93
N GLU A 5 10.57 10.39 -7.70
CA GLU A 5 9.24 9.93 -7.32
C GLU A 5 9.20 8.40 -7.20
N PHE A 6 9.80 7.71 -8.16
CA PHE A 6 9.91 6.26 -8.13
C PHE A 6 10.74 5.80 -6.92
N CYS A 7 11.82 6.53 -6.62
CA CYS A 7 12.65 6.21 -5.45
C CYS A 7 11.88 6.36 -4.16
N ILE A 8 11.10 7.44 -4.02
CA ILE A 8 10.29 7.67 -2.82
C ILE A 8 9.23 6.58 -2.68
N PHE A 9 8.57 6.23 -3.78
CA PHE A 9 7.57 5.16 -3.78
C PHE A 9 8.21 3.83 -3.32
N SER A 10 9.36 3.50 -3.88
CA SER A 10 10.05 2.27 -3.53
C SER A 10 10.46 2.23 -2.06
N MET A 11 10.91 3.35 -1.52
CA MET A 11 11.28 3.45 -0.11
C MET A 11 10.05 3.32 0.79
N ALA A 12 8.94 3.96 0.40
CA ALA A 12 7.70 3.86 1.16
C ALA A 12 7.17 2.43 1.15
N LEU A 13 7.20 1.78 0.01
CA LEU A 13 6.77 0.38 -0.09
C LEU A 13 7.66 -0.53 0.74
N ALA A 14 8.98 -0.32 0.68
CA ALA A 14 9.92 -1.09 1.49
C ALA A 14 9.64 -0.90 2.98
N ALA A 15 9.35 0.32 3.41
CA ALA A 15 9.02 0.60 4.81
C ALA A 15 7.74 -0.14 5.24
N VAL A 16 6.74 -0.17 4.37
CA VAL A 16 5.50 -0.91 4.66
C VAL A 16 5.79 -2.40 4.77
N ILE A 17 6.55 -2.95 3.85
CA ILE A 17 6.90 -4.37 3.87
C ILE A 17 7.66 -4.72 5.14
N ILE A 18 8.67 -3.93 5.49
CA ILE A 18 9.45 -4.15 6.70
C ILE A 18 8.57 -4.07 7.94
N GLY A 19 7.75 -3.04 8.03
CA GLY A 19 6.85 -2.86 9.18
C GLY A 19 5.86 -4.01 9.34
N CYS A 20 5.40 -4.60 8.23
CA CYS A 20 4.47 -5.71 8.25
C CYS A 20 5.15 -7.05 8.59
N LEU A 21 6.43 -7.19 8.34
CA LEU A 21 7.12 -8.47 8.47
C LEU A 21 8.03 -8.58 9.68
N VAL A 22 8.23 -7.49 10.46
CA VAL A 22 8.97 -7.62 11.72
C VAL A 22 8.10 -8.33 12.75
N PRO A 23 8.70 -9.07 13.70
CA PRO A 23 7.91 -9.72 14.76
C PRO A 23 7.09 -8.70 15.54
N ALA A 24 5.87 -9.07 15.92
CA ALA A 24 4.96 -8.16 16.60
C ALA A 24 5.54 -7.62 17.90
N GLY A 25 6.35 -8.41 18.59
CA GLY A 25 6.98 -7.99 19.84
C GLY A 25 8.02 -6.87 19.69
N TRP A 26 8.48 -6.61 18.48
CA TRP A 26 9.44 -5.55 18.20
C TRP A 26 8.77 -4.19 18.02
N LEU A 27 7.47 -4.18 17.86
CA LEU A 27 6.72 -2.96 17.58
C LEU A 27 5.98 -2.48 18.82
N PRO A 28 5.80 -1.16 18.98
CA PRO A 28 4.93 -0.66 20.03
C PRO A 28 3.49 -1.09 19.77
N ALA A 29 2.65 -1.07 20.80
CA ALA A 29 1.24 -1.36 20.62
C ALA A 29 0.62 -0.33 19.67
N LEU A 30 0.01 -0.82 18.58
CA LEU A 30 -0.60 0.06 17.59
C LEU A 30 -2.09 0.18 17.88
N PRO A 31 -2.63 1.41 17.90
CA PRO A 31 -4.03 1.62 18.27
C PRO A 31 -5.02 1.03 17.28
N ASN A 32 -4.68 1.04 15.98
CA ASN A 32 -5.56 0.49 14.95
C ASN A 32 -4.75 0.04 13.76
N ASP A 33 -4.53 -1.26 13.72
CA ASP A 33 -3.74 -1.91 12.70
C ASP A 33 -4.36 -1.76 11.30
N LYS A 34 -5.69 -1.92 11.21
CA LYS A 34 -6.40 -1.82 9.94
C LYS A 34 -6.38 -0.41 9.39
N LEU A 35 -6.47 0.58 10.25
CA LEU A 35 -6.37 1.98 9.83
C LEU A 35 -4.99 2.26 9.24
N LEU A 36 -3.94 1.69 9.82
CA LEU A 36 -2.59 1.87 9.30
C LEU A 36 -2.44 1.24 7.90
N HIS A 37 -2.99 0.05 7.69
CA HIS A 37 -3.02 -0.58 6.37
C HIS A 37 -3.77 0.29 5.36
N PHE A 38 -4.93 0.78 5.76
CA PHE A 38 -5.76 1.66 4.93
C PHE A 38 -4.99 2.90 4.51
N LEU A 39 -4.37 3.59 5.47
CA LEU A 39 -3.65 4.83 5.20
C LEU A 39 -2.40 4.58 4.36
N ALA A 40 -1.66 3.53 4.67
CA ALA A 40 -0.45 3.19 3.94
C ALA A 40 -0.76 2.89 2.46
N TYR A 41 -1.78 2.08 2.21
CA TYR A 41 -2.15 1.73 0.85
C TYR A 41 -2.82 2.87 0.12
N GLY A 42 -3.55 3.72 0.84
CA GLY A 42 -4.07 4.96 0.25
C GLY A 42 -2.95 5.86 -0.23
N MET A 43 -1.94 6.05 0.62
CA MET A 43 -0.78 6.87 0.27
C MET A 43 -0.01 6.28 -0.91
N LEU A 44 0.27 4.97 -0.88
CA LEU A 44 0.97 4.31 -1.98
C LEU A 44 0.21 4.44 -3.30
N THR A 45 -1.13 4.37 -3.23
CA THR A 45 -1.97 4.54 -4.41
C THR A 45 -1.89 5.95 -4.96
N LEU A 46 -1.92 6.97 -4.10
CA LEU A 46 -1.77 8.35 -4.57
C LEU A 46 -0.40 8.57 -5.22
N MET A 47 0.64 7.97 -4.66
CA MET A 47 1.96 8.04 -5.27
C MET A 47 1.97 7.35 -6.63
N ALA A 48 1.32 6.20 -6.76
CA ALA A 48 1.23 5.48 -8.02
C ALA A 48 0.45 6.29 -9.07
N GLU A 49 -0.64 6.96 -8.63
CA GLU A 49 -1.39 7.84 -9.51
C GLU A 49 -0.53 8.95 -10.09
N HIS A 50 0.37 9.47 -9.27
CA HIS A 50 1.27 10.53 -9.69
C HIS A 50 2.34 10.03 -10.67
N ILE A 51 2.78 8.79 -10.50
CA ILE A 51 3.85 8.20 -11.30
C ILE A 51 3.32 7.66 -12.63
N ALA A 52 2.13 7.05 -12.62
CA ALA A 52 1.57 6.40 -13.80
C ALA A 52 1.34 7.39 -14.93
N GLY A 53 1.73 7.00 -16.14
CA GLY A 53 1.59 7.86 -17.30
C GLY A 53 0.20 7.82 -17.95
N ASN A 54 -0.56 6.75 -17.67
CA ASN A 54 -1.90 6.59 -18.24
C ASN A 54 -2.68 5.58 -17.40
N ARG A 55 -3.96 5.37 -17.77
CA ARG A 55 -4.83 4.47 -17.02
C ARG A 55 -4.37 3.01 -17.08
N ALA A 56 -3.83 2.59 -18.20
CA ALA A 56 -3.36 1.21 -18.34
C ALA A 56 -2.19 0.96 -17.37
N GLU A 57 -1.24 1.90 -17.30
CA GLU A 57 -0.15 1.81 -16.33
C GLU A 57 -0.67 1.80 -14.91
N LEU A 58 -1.62 2.67 -14.61
CA LEU A 58 -2.19 2.75 -13.28
C LEU A 58 -2.80 1.41 -12.86
N ARG A 59 -3.51 0.74 -13.75
CA ARG A 59 -4.09 -0.56 -13.44
C ARG A 59 -3.01 -1.58 -13.06
N PHE A 60 -1.89 -1.57 -13.76
CA PHE A 60 -0.77 -2.46 -13.40
C PHE A 60 -0.19 -2.12 -12.04
N TRP A 61 -0.05 -0.82 -11.73
CA TRP A 61 0.41 -0.41 -10.40
C TRP A 61 -0.53 -0.88 -9.29
N LEU A 62 -1.84 -0.71 -9.50
CA LEU A 62 -2.83 -1.10 -8.51
C LEU A 62 -2.88 -2.61 -8.32
N LEU A 63 -2.82 -3.35 -9.43
CA LEU A 63 -2.78 -4.80 -9.36
C LEU A 63 -1.53 -5.27 -8.62
N GLY A 64 -0.39 -4.66 -8.90
CA GLY A 64 0.84 -4.97 -8.20
C GLY A 64 0.75 -4.71 -6.71
N LEU A 65 0.12 -3.61 -6.30
CA LEU A 65 -0.08 -3.30 -4.89
C LEU A 65 -0.97 -4.33 -4.20
N LEU A 66 -2.04 -4.76 -4.87
CA LEU A 66 -2.93 -5.80 -4.31
C LEU A 66 -2.20 -7.12 -4.14
N ILE A 67 -1.45 -7.51 -5.16
CA ILE A 67 -0.67 -8.75 -5.11
C ILE A 67 0.39 -8.67 -4.02
N ALA A 68 1.07 -7.53 -3.90
CA ALA A 68 2.07 -7.32 -2.86
C ALA A 68 1.45 -7.42 -1.46
N GLY A 69 0.27 -6.83 -1.27
CA GLY A 69 -0.44 -6.91 0.01
C GLY A 69 -0.83 -8.34 0.37
N TRP A 70 -1.29 -9.09 -0.61
CA TRP A 70 -1.63 -10.50 -0.38
C TRP A 70 -0.39 -11.32 -0.05
N ALA A 71 0.69 -11.11 -0.79
CA ALA A 71 1.96 -11.80 -0.52
C ALA A 71 2.48 -11.47 0.88
N ILE A 72 2.40 -10.21 1.30
CA ILE A 72 2.80 -9.81 2.64
C ILE A 72 2.00 -10.56 3.70
N GLU A 73 0.67 -10.68 3.51
CA GLU A 73 -0.18 -11.40 4.46
C GLU A 73 0.20 -12.88 4.53
N LEU A 74 0.50 -13.49 3.40
CA LEU A 74 0.96 -14.88 3.40
C LEU A 74 2.28 -15.05 4.17
N LEU A 75 3.21 -14.12 3.97
CA LEU A 75 4.48 -14.14 4.66
C LEU A 75 4.33 -13.87 6.15
N GLN A 76 3.35 -13.04 6.55
CA GLN A 76 3.10 -12.75 7.95
C GLN A 76 2.75 -14.00 8.76
N ASN A 77 2.16 -15.00 8.12
CA ASN A 77 1.86 -16.26 8.81
C ASN A 77 3.09 -16.93 9.40
N TRP A 78 4.27 -16.62 8.86
CA TRP A 78 5.52 -17.24 9.29
C TRP A 78 6.32 -16.36 10.25
N VAL A 79 5.81 -15.16 10.53
CA VAL A 79 6.49 -14.21 11.42
C VAL A 79 5.94 -14.35 12.83
N PRO A 80 6.80 -14.45 13.87
CA PRO A 80 6.33 -14.58 15.25
C PRO A 80 5.40 -13.44 15.65
N GLY A 81 4.26 -13.78 16.22
CA GLY A 81 3.27 -12.82 16.66
C GLY A 81 2.40 -12.25 15.55
N ARG A 82 2.53 -12.76 14.33
CA ARG A 82 1.74 -12.32 13.18
C ARG A 82 0.87 -13.46 12.65
N LYS A 83 -0.23 -13.10 12.02
CA LYS A 83 -1.15 -14.06 11.40
C LYS A 83 -1.70 -13.48 10.10
N PHE A 84 -2.04 -14.36 9.16
CA PHE A 84 -2.79 -13.97 7.98
C PHE A 84 -4.14 -13.40 8.40
N CYS A 85 -4.51 -12.27 7.83
CA CYS A 85 -5.77 -11.62 8.18
C CYS A 85 -6.43 -11.05 6.93
N TRP A 86 -7.59 -11.59 6.56
CA TRP A 86 -8.34 -11.09 5.42
C TRP A 86 -8.75 -9.63 5.59
N ARG A 87 -8.93 -9.18 6.85
CA ARG A 87 -9.26 -7.78 7.12
C ARG A 87 -8.14 -6.84 6.71
N ASP A 88 -6.89 -7.27 6.81
CA ASP A 88 -5.76 -6.45 6.36
C ASP A 88 -5.79 -6.27 4.85
N ILE A 89 -6.12 -7.34 4.12
CA ILE A 89 -6.28 -7.26 2.67
C ILE A 89 -7.45 -6.34 2.33
N GLY A 90 -8.55 -6.46 3.06
CA GLY A 90 -9.70 -5.57 2.88
C GLY A 90 -9.37 -4.12 3.13
N ALA A 91 -8.59 -3.84 4.18
CA ALA A 91 -8.15 -2.47 4.48
C ALA A 91 -7.25 -1.92 3.39
N ASN A 92 -6.33 -2.75 2.87
CA ASN A 92 -5.47 -2.35 1.77
C ASN A 92 -6.30 -1.99 0.53
N ALA A 93 -7.25 -2.85 0.18
CA ALA A 93 -8.13 -2.62 -0.97
C ALA A 93 -9.00 -1.38 -0.80
N ALA A 94 -9.50 -1.16 0.41
CA ALA A 94 -10.31 0.03 0.71
C ALA A 94 -9.47 1.30 0.57
N GLY A 95 -8.21 1.27 1.03
CA GLY A 95 -7.30 2.40 0.88
C GLY A 95 -7.06 2.73 -0.58
N ILE A 96 -6.83 1.71 -1.41
CA ILE A 96 -6.66 1.89 -2.85
C ILE A 96 -7.91 2.51 -3.46
N LEU A 97 -9.07 1.98 -3.14
CA LEU A 97 -10.33 2.47 -3.71
C LEU A 97 -10.59 3.93 -3.35
N VAL A 98 -10.45 4.27 -2.07
CA VAL A 98 -10.68 5.66 -1.63
C VAL A 98 -9.67 6.60 -2.30
N ALA A 99 -8.40 6.20 -2.40
CA ALA A 99 -7.39 7.03 -3.03
C ALA A 99 -7.69 7.25 -4.51
N VAL A 100 -8.11 6.21 -5.23
CA VAL A 100 -8.47 6.34 -6.64
C VAL A 100 -9.63 7.32 -6.83
N LEU A 101 -10.64 7.23 -5.95
CA LEU A 101 -11.79 8.12 -6.03
C LEU A 101 -11.45 9.55 -5.67
N CYS A 102 -10.50 9.75 -4.76
CA CYS A 102 -10.11 11.09 -4.31
C CYS A 102 -9.00 11.73 -5.15
N ALA A 103 -8.27 10.94 -5.94
CA ALA A 103 -7.11 11.43 -6.68
C ALA A 103 -7.42 12.65 -7.58
N PRO A 104 -8.56 12.69 -8.29
CA PRO A 104 -8.86 13.86 -9.13
C PRO A 104 -8.95 15.16 -8.33
N LEU A 105 -9.42 15.06 -7.09
CA LEU A 105 -9.58 16.23 -6.23
C LEU A 105 -8.26 16.65 -5.59
N LEU A 106 -7.45 15.65 -5.17
CA LEU A 106 -6.22 15.91 -4.44
C LEU A 106 -5.05 16.23 -5.36
N LEU A 107 -4.97 15.58 -6.49
CA LEU A 107 -3.83 15.70 -7.41
C LEU A 107 -4.16 16.51 -8.65
N GLN A 108 -5.43 16.80 -8.87
CA GLN A 108 -5.92 17.40 -10.11
C GLN A 108 -5.39 16.64 -11.31
N HIS A 109 -5.40 15.32 -11.20
CA HIS A 109 -4.76 14.43 -12.15
C HIS A 109 -5.69 14.11 -13.30
N LYS A 110 -5.14 14.14 -14.50
CA LYS A 110 -5.91 13.96 -15.73
C LYS A 110 -6.16 12.50 -16.10
N LEU A 111 -5.72 11.55 -15.29
CA LEU A 111 -5.95 10.13 -15.54
C LEU A 111 -7.39 9.70 -15.27
N ILE A 112 -8.16 10.55 -14.66
CA ILE A 112 -9.56 10.25 -14.32
C ILE A 112 -10.48 10.86 -15.35
#